data_ae92dbb5afb3cb7bb0e7e048c8401884
#
_entry.id   ae92dbb5afb3cb7bb0e7e048c8401884
#
_cell.length_a   1.000
_cell.length_b   1.000
_cell.length_c   1.000
_cell.angle_alpha   90.00
_cell.angle_beta   90.00
_cell.angle_gamma   90.00
#
_symmetry.space_group_name_H-M   'P 1'
#
loop_
_entity.id
_entity.type
_entity.pdbx_description
1 polymer ?
#
loop_
_entity_poly.entity_id
_entity_poly.type
_entity_poly.pdbx_seq_one_letter_code
_entity_poly.pdbx_strand_id
1 'polypeptide(L)'
;MWKIDIYNGLFSDDYIRSLGEFETKELAFTALKEYAQIHGCDMLYYRILNDPKDKQIQWIDFGSWSIFARIEEINKKEKNQMEKQKYIVRCDRAGVFYGEIEGRNGREIKMRNVRNIWYWDGAATLLQLATEGTTEPDNCKFTMTIDSLVVLDAIEIIPCTDRAIKSIEAVKEWKR
;
A
#
# COMPACT_ATOMS: atom_id res chain seq x y z
N MET A 1 1.47 -8.64 -14.02
CA MET A 1 1.11 -9.59 -12.92
C MET A 1 -0.36 -9.46 -12.66
N TRP A 2 -0.95 -10.52 -12.11
CA TRP A 2 -2.39 -10.58 -11.83
C TRP A 2 -2.60 -10.78 -10.34
N LYS A 3 -3.54 -10.04 -9.75
CA LYS A 3 -3.92 -10.17 -8.34
C LYS A 3 -5.35 -10.65 -8.24
N ILE A 4 -5.62 -11.54 -7.30
CA ILE A 4 -6.98 -11.95 -6.96
C ILE A 4 -7.26 -11.69 -5.50
N ASP A 5 -8.33 -10.95 -5.25
CA ASP A 5 -8.88 -10.70 -3.95
C ASP A 5 -10.33 -11.22 -3.87
N ILE A 6 -10.74 -11.68 -2.71
CA ILE A 6 -12.07 -12.21 -2.43
C ILE A 6 -12.86 -11.22 -1.60
N TYR A 7 -14.11 -11.01 -1.98
CA TYR A 7 -15.03 -10.05 -1.37
C TYR A 7 -16.37 -10.70 -1.04
N ASN A 8 -17.03 -10.14 -0.04
CA ASN A 8 -18.42 -10.44 0.28
C ASN A 8 -19.32 -9.43 -0.47
N GLY A 9 -19.98 -9.89 -1.52
CA GLY A 9 -20.80 -9.06 -2.40
C GLY A 9 -20.10 -8.62 -3.69
N LEU A 10 -20.90 -8.53 -4.75
CA LEU A 10 -20.46 -8.06 -6.06
C LEU A 10 -20.28 -6.53 -6.04
N PHE A 11 -19.17 -6.04 -6.57
CA PHE A 11 -18.78 -4.62 -6.55
C PHE A 11 -18.70 -4.01 -5.14
N SER A 12 -18.46 -4.86 -4.15
CA SER A 12 -18.39 -4.49 -2.73
C SER A 12 -16.99 -4.10 -2.31
N ASP A 13 -16.88 -3.26 -1.28
CA ASP A 13 -15.63 -2.95 -0.58
C ASP A 13 -15.40 -3.88 0.64
N ASP A 14 -16.31 -4.85 0.87
CA ASP A 14 -16.23 -5.82 1.97
C ASP A 14 -15.23 -6.93 1.64
N TYR A 15 -13.94 -6.60 1.85
CA TYR A 15 -12.80 -7.45 1.58
C TYR A 15 -12.72 -8.62 2.56
N ILE A 16 -12.53 -9.83 2.03
CA ILE A 16 -12.35 -11.05 2.83
C ILE A 16 -10.87 -11.41 2.92
N ARG A 17 -10.23 -11.66 1.77
CA ARG A 17 -8.81 -12.06 1.71
C ARG A 17 -8.23 -11.95 0.31
N SER A 18 -6.90 -11.91 0.21
CA SER A 18 -6.19 -12.10 -1.07
C SER A 18 -5.86 -13.57 -1.28
N LEU A 19 -5.94 -14.02 -2.53
CA LEU A 19 -5.38 -15.31 -2.96
C LEU A 19 -3.91 -15.16 -3.38
N GLY A 20 -3.44 -13.94 -3.61
CA GLY A 20 -2.07 -13.64 -3.98
C GLY A 20 -1.91 -12.95 -5.32
N GLU A 21 -0.66 -12.86 -5.77
CA GLU A 21 -0.25 -12.30 -7.04
C GLU A 21 0.36 -13.39 -7.92
N PHE A 22 0.05 -13.36 -9.21
CA PHE A 22 0.38 -14.42 -10.18
C PHE A 22 1.04 -13.82 -11.42
N GLU A 23 1.97 -14.53 -12.02
CA GLU A 23 2.66 -14.08 -13.22
C GLU A 23 1.73 -13.99 -14.42
N THR A 24 0.81 -14.93 -14.55
CA THR A 24 -0.16 -14.99 -15.64
C THR A 24 -1.59 -15.03 -15.13
N LYS A 25 -2.54 -14.69 -16.00
CA LYS A 25 -3.97 -14.74 -15.70
C LYS A 25 -4.43 -16.19 -15.49
N GLU A 26 -3.87 -17.13 -16.20
CA GLU A 26 -4.16 -18.57 -16.11
C GLU A 26 -3.79 -19.12 -14.73
N LEU A 27 -2.63 -18.75 -14.19
CA LEU A 27 -2.21 -19.13 -12.82
C LEU A 27 -3.15 -18.52 -11.78
N ALA A 28 -3.53 -17.28 -11.97
CA ALA A 28 -4.50 -16.62 -11.09
C ALA A 28 -5.86 -17.34 -11.08
N PHE A 29 -6.36 -17.73 -12.26
CA PHE A 29 -7.60 -18.52 -12.37
C PHE A 29 -7.47 -19.93 -11.79
N THR A 30 -6.30 -20.54 -11.85
CA THR A 30 -6.06 -21.86 -11.22
C THR A 30 -6.19 -21.73 -9.70
N ALA A 31 -5.57 -20.75 -9.09
CA ALA A 31 -5.71 -20.49 -7.65
C ALA A 31 -7.15 -20.17 -7.25
N LEU A 32 -7.90 -19.45 -8.09
CA LEU A 32 -9.32 -19.19 -7.83
C LEU A 32 -10.16 -20.47 -7.92
N LYS A 33 -9.88 -21.37 -8.86
CA LYS A 33 -10.56 -22.68 -8.95
C LYS A 33 -10.33 -23.53 -7.71
N GLU A 34 -9.10 -23.61 -7.24
CA GLU A 34 -8.75 -24.33 -6.00
C GLU A 34 -9.50 -23.74 -4.80
N TYR A 35 -9.52 -22.42 -4.69
CA TYR A 35 -10.28 -21.74 -3.65
C TYR A 35 -11.79 -22.05 -3.73
N ALA A 36 -12.38 -21.97 -4.92
CA ALA A 36 -13.79 -22.24 -5.14
C ALA A 36 -14.16 -23.69 -4.78
N GLN A 37 -13.33 -24.68 -5.17
CA GLN A 37 -13.55 -26.08 -4.84
C GLN A 37 -13.56 -26.35 -3.34
N ILE A 38 -12.62 -25.74 -2.59
CA ILE A 38 -12.57 -25.83 -1.12
C ILE A 38 -13.86 -25.28 -0.49
N HIS A 39 -14.48 -24.30 -1.12
CA HIS A 39 -15.72 -23.67 -0.66
C HIS A 39 -16.99 -24.24 -1.32
N GLY A 40 -16.89 -25.43 -1.96
CA GLY A 40 -18.03 -26.16 -2.50
C GLY A 40 -18.55 -25.63 -3.84
N CYS A 41 -17.76 -24.82 -4.56
CA CYS A 41 -18.06 -24.32 -5.90
C CYS A 41 -17.13 -24.98 -6.92
N ASP A 42 -17.68 -25.51 -8.02
CA ASP A 42 -16.88 -26.22 -9.02
C ASP A 42 -16.37 -25.34 -10.18
N MET A 43 -16.83 -24.11 -10.27
CA MET A 43 -16.53 -23.16 -11.34
C MET A 43 -16.79 -23.69 -12.77
N LEU A 44 -17.65 -24.67 -12.94
CA LEU A 44 -18.08 -25.13 -14.27
C LEU A 44 -18.75 -24.00 -15.06
N TYR A 45 -19.48 -23.15 -14.34
CA TYR A 45 -20.14 -21.96 -14.89
C TYR A 45 -19.76 -20.76 -14.06
N TYR A 46 -18.91 -19.89 -14.60
CA TYR A 46 -18.58 -18.61 -13.99
C TYR A 46 -18.87 -17.45 -14.94
N ARG A 47 -19.13 -16.28 -14.40
CA ARG A 47 -19.35 -15.05 -15.17
C ARG A 47 -18.26 -14.05 -14.85
N ILE A 48 -17.73 -13.40 -15.88
CA ILE A 48 -16.80 -12.27 -15.74
C ILE A 48 -17.59 -11.00 -15.98
N LEU A 49 -17.54 -10.09 -15.02
CA LEU A 49 -18.21 -8.81 -15.02
C LEU A 49 -17.17 -7.69 -14.93
N ASN A 50 -17.28 -6.67 -15.76
CA ASN A 50 -16.40 -5.51 -15.65
C ASN A 50 -16.82 -4.64 -14.47
N ASP A 51 -15.84 -4.10 -13.74
CA ASP A 51 -16.10 -3.13 -12.69
C ASP A 51 -16.70 -1.85 -13.30
N PRO A 52 -17.80 -1.31 -12.73
CA PRO A 52 -18.44 -0.11 -13.26
C PRO A 52 -17.60 1.16 -13.11
N LYS A 53 -16.64 1.18 -12.19
CA LYS A 53 -15.78 2.33 -11.89
C LYS A 53 -14.41 2.23 -12.56
N ASP A 54 -13.89 1.01 -12.75
CA ASP A 54 -12.55 0.76 -13.29
C ASP A 54 -12.54 -0.39 -14.30
N LYS A 55 -12.30 -0.08 -15.56
CA LYS A 55 -12.27 -1.07 -16.66
C LYS A 55 -11.10 -2.06 -16.61
N GLN A 56 -10.08 -1.80 -15.80
CA GLN A 56 -8.94 -2.71 -15.59
C GLN A 56 -9.26 -3.80 -14.58
N ILE A 57 -10.34 -3.62 -13.82
CA ILE A 57 -10.80 -4.55 -12.80
C ILE A 57 -11.92 -5.41 -13.38
N GLN A 58 -11.81 -6.71 -13.14
CA GLN A 58 -12.87 -7.67 -13.45
C GLN A 58 -13.32 -8.38 -12.19
N TRP A 59 -14.62 -8.61 -12.09
CA TRP A 59 -15.24 -9.40 -11.05
C TRP A 59 -15.65 -10.77 -11.59
N ILE A 60 -15.42 -11.79 -10.81
CA ILE A 60 -15.74 -13.17 -11.18
C ILE A 60 -16.80 -13.69 -10.20
N ASP A 61 -17.98 -13.94 -10.76
CA ASP A 61 -19.04 -14.70 -10.10
C ASP A 61 -18.79 -16.18 -10.39
N PHE A 62 -18.34 -16.91 -9.40
CA PHE A 62 -18.01 -18.33 -9.53
C PHE A 62 -19.06 -19.26 -8.93
N GLY A 63 -20.31 -18.78 -8.78
CA GLY A 63 -21.45 -19.56 -8.33
C GLY A 63 -21.64 -19.59 -6.81
N SER A 64 -20.90 -18.77 -6.06
CA SER A 64 -21.19 -18.55 -4.64
C SER A 64 -22.36 -17.57 -4.45
N TRP A 65 -23.15 -17.74 -3.39
CA TRP A 65 -24.30 -16.87 -3.12
C TRP A 65 -23.91 -15.45 -2.71
N SER A 66 -22.76 -15.27 -2.06
CA SER A 66 -22.36 -13.98 -1.51
C SER A 66 -20.90 -13.63 -1.75
N ILE A 67 -20.07 -14.55 -2.22
CA ILE A 67 -18.62 -14.37 -2.35
C ILE A 67 -18.27 -14.22 -3.83
N PHE A 68 -17.48 -13.19 -4.14
CA PHE A 68 -17.03 -12.87 -5.49
C PHE A 68 -15.51 -12.66 -5.49
N ALA A 69 -14.88 -12.98 -6.61
CA ALA A 69 -13.47 -12.71 -6.81
C ALA A 69 -13.31 -11.45 -7.66
N ARG A 70 -12.42 -10.57 -7.23
CA ARG A 70 -11.93 -9.44 -8.01
C ARG A 70 -10.57 -9.79 -8.57
N ILE A 71 -10.43 -9.70 -9.88
CA ILE A 71 -9.15 -9.89 -10.57
C ILE A 71 -8.73 -8.59 -11.25
N GLU A 72 -7.47 -8.22 -11.05
CA GLU A 72 -6.88 -7.02 -11.66
C GLU A 72 -5.49 -7.32 -12.23
N GLU A 73 -5.16 -6.66 -13.34
CA GLU A 73 -3.79 -6.69 -13.86
C GLU A 73 -2.97 -5.62 -13.16
N ILE A 74 -1.94 -6.07 -12.42
CA ILE A 74 -1.01 -5.17 -11.73
C ILE A 74 0.13 -4.83 -12.68
N ASN A 75 0.23 -3.57 -13.07
CA ASN A 75 1.35 -3.09 -13.85
C ASN A 75 2.62 -3.10 -12.99
N LYS A 76 3.61 -3.94 -13.33
CA LYS A 76 4.89 -4.01 -12.61
C LYS A 76 5.59 -2.65 -12.50
N LYS A 77 5.39 -1.74 -13.46
CA LYS A 77 5.98 -0.40 -13.41
C LYS A 77 5.33 0.46 -12.33
N GLU A 78 4.01 0.39 -12.19
CA GLU A 78 3.29 1.14 -11.14
C GLU A 78 3.58 0.56 -9.76
N LYS A 79 3.64 -0.77 -9.63
CA LYS A 79 4.05 -1.42 -8.38
C LYS A 79 5.47 -1.03 -7.96
N ASN A 80 6.45 -1.08 -8.88
CA ASN A 80 7.82 -0.63 -8.60
C ASN A 80 7.92 0.87 -8.29
N GLN A 81 7.02 1.70 -8.83
CA GLN A 81 6.93 3.12 -8.44
C GLN A 81 6.31 3.29 -7.05
N MET A 82 5.26 2.55 -6.72
CA MET A 82 4.68 2.58 -5.37
C MET A 82 5.63 2.00 -4.31
N GLU A 83 6.39 0.94 -4.63
CA GLU A 83 7.41 0.35 -3.73
C GLU A 83 8.60 1.28 -3.50
N LYS A 84 8.87 2.25 -4.38
CA LYS A 84 9.91 3.27 -4.23
C LYS A 84 9.40 4.58 -3.67
N GLN A 85 8.08 4.78 -3.65
CA GLN A 85 7.49 6.01 -3.16
C GLN A 85 7.63 6.09 -1.64
N LYS A 86 8.27 7.14 -1.16
CA LYS A 86 8.37 7.45 0.28
C LYS A 86 7.32 8.49 0.65
N TYR A 87 6.91 8.41 1.89
CA TYR A 87 5.89 9.29 2.47
C TYR A 87 6.35 9.85 3.81
N ILE A 88 5.92 11.05 4.10
CA ILE A 88 5.86 11.56 5.47
C ILE A 88 4.45 11.28 5.98
N VAL A 89 4.36 10.56 7.10
CA VAL A 89 3.13 10.23 7.79
C VAL A 89 3.11 10.94 9.13
N ARG A 90 2.14 11.82 9.31
CA ARG A 90 1.91 12.51 10.58
C ARG A 90 0.81 11.79 11.36
N CYS A 91 1.10 11.50 12.62
CA CYS A 91 0.16 10.89 13.55
C CYS A 91 -0.31 11.92 14.59
N ASP A 92 -1.47 11.66 15.20
CA ASP A 92 -2.04 12.57 16.21
C ASP A 92 -1.14 12.63 17.46
N ARG A 93 -0.71 11.48 17.97
CA ARG A 93 0.08 11.38 19.22
C ARG A 93 1.46 10.76 19.04
N ALA A 94 1.64 9.89 18.06
CA ALA A 94 2.89 9.15 17.89
C ALA A 94 4.01 9.93 17.20
N GLY A 95 3.71 11.11 16.64
CA GLY A 95 4.70 11.95 15.98
C GLY A 95 4.68 11.86 14.45
N VAL A 96 5.87 12.05 13.83
CA VAL A 96 6.02 12.10 12.38
C VAL A 96 6.97 10.99 11.93
N PHE A 97 6.59 10.28 10.89
CA PHE A 97 7.36 9.15 10.34
C PHE A 97 7.63 9.36 8.86
N TYR A 98 8.77 8.89 8.42
CA TYR A 98 9.17 8.83 7.01
C TYR A 98 9.44 7.39 6.64
N GLY A 99 8.90 6.93 5.51
CA GLY A 99 9.09 5.55 5.04
C GLY A 99 8.17 5.20 3.88
N GLU A 100 8.13 3.93 3.55
CA GLU A 100 7.25 3.34 2.54
C GLU A 100 5.93 2.91 3.19
N ILE A 101 4.81 3.03 2.46
CA ILE A 101 3.52 2.49 2.91
C ILE A 101 3.32 1.12 2.27
N GLU A 102 3.22 0.08 3.10
CA GLU A 102 2.95 -1.29 2.68
C GLU A 102 1.44 -1.59 2.63
N GLY A 103 0.67 -0.97 3.51
CA GLY A 103 -0.77 -1.15 3.57
C GLY A 103 -1.45 -0.08 4.42
N ARG A 104 -2.76 0.11 4.19
CA ARG A 104 -3.59 1.08 4.91
C ARG A 104 -4.97 0.49 5.19
N ASN A 105 -5.45 0.69 6.43
CA ASN A 105 -6.81 0.43 6.82
C ASN A 105 -7.33 1.61 7.64
N GLY A 106 -8.11 2.48 7.02
CA GLY A 106 -8.56 3.73 7.64
C GLY A 106 -7.39 4.62 8.07
N ARG A 107 -7.21 4.82 9.38
CA ARG A 107 -6.11 5.56 10.00
C ARG A 107 -4.90 4.69 10.35
N GLU A 108 -5.06 3.38 10.31
CA GLU A 108 -3.98 2.44 10.53
C GLU A 108 -3.13 2.31 9.26
N ILE A 109 -1.82 2.51 9.40
CA ILE A 109 -0.87 2.41 8.29
C ILE A 109 0.26 1.48 8.68
N LYS A 110 0.50 0.46 7.85
CA LYS A 110 1.67 -0.38 7.93
C LYS A 110 2.77 0.21 7.05
N MET A 111 3.91 0.51 7.66
CA MET A 111 5.05 1.15 6.99
C MET A 111 6.27 0.24 7.00
N ARG A 112 7.16 0.42 6.01
CA ARG A 112 8.46 -0.24 5.88
C ARG A 112 9.57 0.80 5.74
N ASN A 113 10.80 0.39 6.11
CA ASN A 113 12.00 1.23 6.05
C ASN A 113 11.77 2.58 6.72
N VAL A 114 11.32 2.55 7.99
CA VAL A 114 10.73 3.70 8.68
C VAL A 114 11.75 4.40 9.55
N ARG A 115 11.76 5.73 9.48
CA ARG A 115 12.47 6.61 10.43
C ARG A 115 11.45 7.52 11.12
N ASN A 116 11.61 7.76 12.42
CA ASN A 116 10.88 8.83 13.09
C ASN A 116 11.60 10.16 12.84
N ILE A 117 10.86 11.18 12.41
CA ILE A 117 11.30 12.57 12.29
C ILE A 117 11.03 13.25 13.61
N TRP A 118 12.00 13.17 14.55
CA TRP A 118 11.87 13.77 15.87
C TRP A 118 11.93 15.30 15.83
N TYR A 119 12.83 15.84 15.02
CA TYR A 119 13.00 17.27 14.79
C TYR A 119 13.58 17.49 13.40
N TRP A 120 13.13 18.53 12.74
CA TRP A 120 13.68 18.98 11.46
C TRP A 120 13.94 20.48 11.47
N ASP A 121 14.93 20.90 10.69
CA ASP A 121 15.28 22.27 10.41
C ASP A 121 15.46 22.45 8.90
N GLY A 122 15.56 23.68 8.40
CA GLY A 122 15.74 23.94 6.97
C GLY A 122 14.50 23.71 6.08
N ALA A 123 13.32 23.47 6.69
CA ALA A 123 12.02 23.46 6.03
C ALA A 123 10.97 24.05 6.98
N ALA A 124 10.13 24.98 6.51
CA ALA A 124 9.14 25.64 7.33
C ALA A 124 7.97 24.74 7.74
N THR A 125 7.62 23.76 6.90
CA THR A 125 6.48 22.86 7.08
C THR A 125 6.82 21.44 6.64
N LEU A 126 6.00 20.46 7.07
CA LEU A 126 6.10 19.08 6.57
C LEU A 126 5.84 18.98 5.06
N LEU A 127 4.99 19.86 4.51
CA LEU A 127 4.72 19.92 3.07
C LEU A 127 5.97 20.35 2.30
N GLN A 128 6.70 21.37 2.80
CA GLN A 128 7.97 21.78 2.20
C GLN A 128 9.02 20.68 2.38
N LEU A 129 9.13 20.07 3.55
CA LEU A 129 10.06 18.96 3.79
C LEU A 129 9.79 17.77 2.83
N ALA A 130 8.53 17.44 2.58
CA ALA A 130 8.16 16.37 1.64
C ALA A 130 8.39 16.73 0.17
N THR A 131 8.42 18.02 -0.19
CA THR A 131 8.58 18.48 -1.56
C THR A 131 10.03 18.82 -1.90
N GLU A 132 10.72 19.53 -1.00
CA GLU A 132 12.06 20.08 -1.25
C GLU A 132 13.18 19.41 -0.44
N GLY A 133 12.81 18.75 0.66
CA GLY A 133 13.74 18.24 1.65
C GLY A 133 14.16 19.32 2.65
N THR A 134 15.26 19.07 3.36
CA THR A 134 15.86 20.00 4.30
C THR A 134 17.10 20.70 3.71
N THR A 135 17.30 21.97 4.03
CA THR A 135 18.54 22.71 3.75
C THR A 135 19.55 22.61 4.89
N GLU A 136 19.13 22.09 6.07
CA GLU A 136 19.93 22.01 7.30
C GLU A 136 19.98 20.55 7.84
N PRO A 137 20.54 19.59 7.08
CA PRO A 137 20.48 18.17 7.43
C PRO A 137 21.21 17.84 8.75
N ASP A 138 22.27 18.57 9.10
CA ASP A 138 23.04 18.35 10.34
C ASP A 138 22.29 18.84 11.60
N ASN A 139 21.29 19.71 11.45
CA ASN A 139 20.43 20.17 12.53
C ASN A 139 19.21 19.25 12.75
N CYS A 140 18.94 18.34 11.82
CA CYS A 140 17.80 17.41 11.92
C CYS A 140 18.08 16.26 12.91
N LYS A 141 17.03 15.74 13.53
CA LYS A 141 17.08 14.58 14.43
C LYS A 141 16.15 13.49 13.93
N PHE A 142 16.67 12.63 13.06
CA PHE A 142 15.95 11.49 12.50
C PHE A 142 16.51 10.20 13.11
N THR A 143 15.64 9.33 13.56
CA THR A 143 16.07 8.06 14.19
C THR A 143 16.71 7.10 13.18
N MET A 144 17.27 6.02 13.71
CA MET A 144 17.65 4.87 12.88
C MET A 144 16.47 4.38 12.04
N THR A 145 16.75 3.74 10.92
CA THR A 145 15.74 3.08 10.11
C THR A 145 15.36 1.73 10.75
N ILE A 146 14.07 1.46 10.83
CA ILE A 146 13.52 0.16 11.25
C ILE A 146 12.76 -0.48 10.09
N ASP A 147 12.74 -1.81 10.05
CA ASP A 147 12.18 -2.56 8.93
C ASP A 147 10.68 -2.41 8.79
N SER A 148 9.93 -2.36 9.90
CA SER A 148 8.48 -2.28 9.90
C SER A 148 7.94 -1.53 11.12
N LEU A 149 6.85 -0.79 10.88
CA LEU A 149 6.10 -0.07 11.92
C LEU A 149 4.62 -0.04 11.54
N VAL A 150 3.74 -0.25 12.51
CA VAL A 150 2.31 0.03 12.36
C VAL A 150 1.97 1.28 13.17
N VAL A 151 1.44 2.31 12.50
CA VAL A 151 0.88 3.50 13.14
C VAL A 151 -0.64 3.41 13.13
N LEU A 152 -1.29 3.72 14.26
CA LEU A 152 -2.72 3.48 14.45
C LEU A 152 -3.59 4.73 14.24
N ASP A 153 -3.00 5.91 14.18
CA ASP A 153 -3.69 7.20 14.24
C ASP A 153 -3.16 8.22 13.22
N ALA A 154 -2.82 7.76 12.02
CA ALA A 154 -2.36 8.65 10.96
C ALA A 154 -3.45 9.66 10.58
N ILE A 155 -3.07 10.96 10.59
CA ILE A 155 -3.95 12.08 10.26
C ILE A 155 -3.54 12.78 8.96
N GLU A 156 -2.32 12.58 8.51
CA GLU A 156 -1.79 13.17 7.28
C GLU A 156 -0.78 12.22 6.62
N ILE A 157 -0.88 12.07 5.30
CA ILE A 157 0.02 11.26 4.47
C ILE A 157 0.48 12.14 3.31
N ILE A 158 1.78 12.45 3.25
CA ILE A 158 2.34 13.36 2.27
C ILE A 158 3.34 12.57 1.41
N PRO A 159 3.11 12.42 0.10
CA PRO A 159 4.08 11.78 -0.79
C PRO A 159 5.32 12.67 -0.93
N CYS A 160 6.50 12.06 -0.86
CA CYS A 160 7.76 12.76 -1.02
C CYS A 160 8.20 12.79 -2.48
N THR A 161 8.75 13.90 -2.93
CA THR A 161 9.42 13.98 -4.23
C THR A 161 10.79 13.30 -4.18
N ASP A 162 11.34 12.91 -5.34
CA ASP A 162 12.68 12.33 -5.44
C ASP A 162 13.77 13.24 -4.84
N ARG A 163 13.59 14.57 -4.96
CA ARG A 163 14.48 15.56 -4.36
C ARG A 163 14.42 15.50 -2.83
N ALA A 164 13.21 15.46 -2.27
CA ALA A 164 13.00 15.36 -0.84
C ALA A 164 13.51 14.03 -0.28
N ILE A 165 13.26 12.92 -0.97
CA ILE A 165 13.78 11.59 -0.62
C ILE A 165 15.30 11.62 -0.47
N LYS A 166 16.01 12.11 -1.48
CA LYS A 166 17.48 12.22 -1.44
C LYS A 166 17.97 13.08 -0.27
N SER A 167 17.30 14.19 0.00
CA SER A 167 17.64 15.10 1.10
C SER A 167 17.40 14.47 2.46
N ILE A 168 16.24 13.84 2.67
CA ILE A 168 15.86 13.19 3.94
C ILE A 168 16.73 11.96 4.23
N GLU A 169 17.08 11.17 3.22
CA GLU A 169 17.95 9.99 3.36
C GLU A 169 19.40 10.36 3.65
N ALA A 170 19.84 11.55 3.25
CA ALA A 170 21.17 12.07 3.57
C ALA A 170 21.31 12.53 5.03
N VAL A 171 20.22 12.74 5.76
CA VAL A 171 20.24 13.09 7.19
C VAL A 171 20.80 11.93 8.01
N LYS A 172 21.87 12.21 8.77
CA LYS A 172 22.52 11.23 9.65
C LYS A 172 21.56 10.70 10.71
N GLU A 173 21.79 9.47 11.15
CA GLU A 173 21.05 8.92 12.28
C GLU A 173 21.38 9.70 13.56
N TRP A 174 20.32 10.16 14.22
CA TRP A 174 20.46 10.76 15.54
C TRP A 174 20.49 9.65 16.60
N LYS A 175 21.64 9.54 17.30
CA LYS A 175 21.90 8.60 18.40
C LYS A 175 22.39 9.38 19.62
N ARG A 176 22.14 8.84 20.79
CA ARG A 176 22.76 9.26 22.06
C ARG A 176 23.80 8.24 22.49
#